data_846ed7711579f7d965a718ec4550a206
#
_entry.id   846ed7711579f7d965a718ec4550a206
#
_cell.length_a   1.000
_cell.length_b   1.000
_cell.length_c   1.000
_cell.angle_alpha   90.00
_cell.angle_beta   90.00
_cell.angle_gamma   90.00
#
_symmetry.space_group_name_H-M   'P 1'
#
loop_
_entity.id
_entity.type
_entity.pdbx_description
1 polymer ?
#
loop_
_entity_poly.entity_id
_entity_poly.type
_entity_poly.pdbx_seq_one_letter_code
_entity_poly.pdbx_strand_id
1 'polypeptide(L)'
;MAKINYYAENLHSERLRQVYETELPRVAEYLEMEIDFVRSHLKKSDCVLEIAAGYGRIMREIAPGVKSVTGIDISEKNVAYGKSYLKDVTNAELLVMDVHRLDMQERFDAILCLQNGLSSVKADDPEAFVIKMLKSLKNGGTALFSTYHAKFWEGRLAWFREQAAKGLLGELDMEKTKEGVIVCKDGFRATTHRRERLEMIGRAAGYEWQIFEVDDSSLFLVIKK
;
A
#
# COMPACT_ATOMS: atom_id res chain seq x y z
N MET A 1 6.09 0.89 -25.70
CA MET A 1 7.03 0.31 -24.73
C MET A 1 6.30 0.14 -23.41
N ALA A 2 6.27 -1.06 -22.82
CA ALA A 2 5.67 -1.28 -21.51
C ALA A 2 6.39 -0.38 -20.49
N LYS A 3 5.64 0.41 -19.71
CA LYS A 3 6.21 1.23 -18.63
C LYS A 3 6.86 0.28 -17.62
N ILE A 4 8.19 0.36 -17.45
CA ILE A 4 8.97 -0.43 -16.51
C ILE A 4 8.38 -0.25 -15.10
N ASN A 5 8.05 -1.35 -14.44
CA ASN A 5 7.64 -1.30 -13.03
C ASN A 5 8.91 -1.30 -12.17
N TYR A 6 9.33 -0.12 -11.70
CA TYR A 6 10.54 0.06 -10.91
C TYR A 6 10.62 -0.90 -9.70
N TYR A 7 9.51 -1.09 -8.99
CA TYR A 7 9.46 -2.00 -7.84
C TYR A 7 9.75 -3.45 -8.22
N ALA A 8 9.20 -3.92 -9.35
CA ALA A 8 9.40 -5.30 -9.78
C ALA A 8 10.84 -5.56 -10.26
N GLU A 9 11.54 -4.54 -10.77
CA GLU A 9 12.87 -4.68 -11.34
C GLU A 9 13.99 -4.33 -10.36
N ASN A 10 13.83 -3.26 -9.57
CA ASN A 10 14.91 -2.66 -8.79
C ASN A 10 14.71 -2.74 -7.29
N LEU A 11 13.46 -2.75 -6.81
CA LEU A 11 13.13 -2.69 -5.38
C LEU A 11 12.22 -3.87 -4.99
N HIS A 12 12.80 -5.07 -4.88
CA HIS A 12 12.08 -6.30 -4.58
C HIS A 12 12.79 -7.14 -3.51
N SER A 13 12.07 -8.12 -2.96
CA SER A 13 12.58 -9.13 -2.02
C SER A 13 13.26 -8.51 -0.80
N GLU A 14 14.49 -8.90 -0.48
CA GLU A 14 15.27 -8.39 0.64
C GLU A 14 15.49 -6.87 0.59
N ARG A 15 15.73 -6.30 -0.60
CA ARG A 15 15.88 -4.84 -0.75
C ARG A 15 14.61 -4.10 -0.36
N LEU A 16 13.44 -4.62 -0.75
CA LEU A 16 12.16 -4.04 -0.34
C LEU A 16 11.95 -4.17 1.17
N ARG A 17 12.36 -5.27 1.79
CA ARG A 17 12.31 -5.43 3.25
C ARG A 17 13.16 -4.38 3.96
N GLN A 18 14.39 -4.16 3.50
CA GLN A 18 15.31 -3.18 4.07
C GLN A 18 14.81 -1.74 4.00
N VAL A 19 13.93 -1.40 3.04
CA VAL A 19 13.28 -0.08 3.00
C VAL A 19 12.47 0.19 4.27
N TYR A 20 11.84 -0.84 4.84
CA TYR A 20 11.03 -0.73 6.05
C TYR A 20 11.82 -0.89 7.35
N GLU A 21 13.12 -1.18 7.27
CA GLU A 21 14.05 -1.18 8.39
C GLU A 21 14.68 0.21 8.52
N THR A 22 13.95 1.13 9.11
CA THR A 22 14.36 2.52 9.27
C THR A 22 14.90 2.80 10.67
N GLU A 23 15.92 3.66 10.75
CA GLU A 23 16.45 4.19 12.02
C GLU A 23 15.81 5.54 12.39
N LEU A 24 14.93 6.07 11.53
CA LEU A 24 14.24 7.34 11.74
C LEU A 24 12.99 7.14 12.62
N PRO A 25 12.97 7.64 13.89
CA PRO A 25 11.85 7.38 14.81
C PRO A 25 10.51 7.82 14.23
N ARG A 26 10.46 8.97 13.53
CA ARG A 26 9.23 9.49 12.94
C ARG A 26 8.69 8.62 11.79
N VAL A 27 9.56 7.91 11.08
CA VAL A 27 9.17 6.96 10.03
C VAL A 27 8.71 5.65 10.65
N ALA A 28 9.38 5.17 11.68
CA ALA A 28 8.97 3.98 12.43
C ALA A 28 7.56 4.17 13.02
N GLU A 29 7.32 5.33 13.66
CA GLU A 29 6.01 5.71 14.19
C GLU A 29 4.93 5.72 13.09
N TYR A 30 5.20 6.32 11.94
CA TYR A 30 4.29 6.29 10.79
C TYR A 30 3.90 4.85 10.40
N LEU A 31 4.87 3.95 10.30
CA LEU A 31 4.63 2.55 9.91
C LEU A 31 3.78 1.80 10.95
N GLU A 32 3.99 2.08 12.25
CA GLU A 32 3.23 1.51 13.35
C GLU A 32 1.79 2.06 13.37
N MET A 33 1.62 3.37 13.31
CA MET A 33 0.31 4.03 13.35
C MET A 33 -0.58 3.65 12.17
N GLU A 34 0.01 3.43 10.98
CA GLU A 34 -0.72 2.91 9.82
C GLU A 34 -1.28 1.51 10.10
N ILE A 35 -0.48 0.61 10.67
CA ILE A 35 -0.90 -0.75 11.02
C ILE A 35 -1.98 -0.74 12.10
N ASP A 36 -1.84 0.08 13.13
CA ASP A 36 -2.80 0.15 14.23
C ASP A 36 -4.16 0.70 13.76
N PHE A 37 -4.14 1.69 12.87
CA PHE A 37 -5.37 2.15 12.22
C PHE A 37 -6.04 1.04 11.42
N VAL A 38 -5.30 0.27 10.65
CA VAL A 38 -5.83 -0.89 9.91
C VAL A 38 -6.41 -1.93 10.86
N ARG A 39 -5.68 -2.32 11.92
CA ARG A 39 -6.15 -3.28 12.92
C ARG A 39 -7.46 -2.86 13.58
N SER A 40 -7.66 -1.55 13.83
CA SER A 40 -8.89 -1.02 14.42
C SER A 40 -10.14 -1.19 13.53
N HIS A 41 -9.95 -1.45 12.24
CA HIS A 41 -11.02 -1.65 11.25
C HIS A 41 -11.25 -3.13 10.90
N LEU A 42 -10.47 -4.06 11.43
CA LEU A 42 -10.54 -5.48 11.13
C LEU A 42 -11.16 -6.27 12.29
N LYS A 43 -11.81 -7.39 11.95
CA LYS A 43 -12.42 -8.32 12.90
C LYS A 43 -11.78 -9.71 12.76
N LYS A 44 -11.83 -10.48 13.84
CA LYS A 44 -11.32 -11.86 13.87
C LYS A 44 -11.94 -12.79 12.83
N SER A 45 -13.16 -12.48 12.38
CA SER A 45 -13.89 -13.24 11.37
C SER A 45 -13.54 -12.88 9.94
N ASP A 46 -12.79 -11.80 9.71
CA ASP A 46 -12.63 -11.22 8.38
C ASP A 46 -11.66 -12.02 7.51
N CYS A 47 -12.07 -12.20 6.25
CA CYS A 47 -11.19 -12.59 5.15
C CYS A 47 -10.70 -11.29 4.48
N VAL A 48 -9.40 -11.05 4.49
CA VAL A 48 -8.79 -9.79 4.04
C VAL A 48 -8.07 -10.00 2.72
N LEU A 49 -8.19 -9.04 1.79
CA LEU A 49 -7.36 -8.91 0.60
C LEU A 49 -6.39 -7.73 0.76
N GLU A 50 -5.09 -7.95 0.61
CA GLU A 50 -4.10 -6.90 0.47
C GLU A 50 -3.64 -6.79 -0.99
N ILE A 51 -3.79 -5.61 -1.58
CA ILE A 51 -3.39 -5.27 -2.95
C ILE A 51 -1.99 -4.66 -2.94
N ALA A 52 -1.12 -5.07 -3.86
CA ALA A 52 0.28 -4.69 -3.93
C ALA A 52 1.02 -5.02 -2.62
N ALA A 53 0.79 -6.24 -2.11
CA ALA A 53 1.25 -6.71 -0.81
C ALA A 53 2.79 -6.81 -0.67
N GLY A 54 3.52 -6.65 -1.77
CA GLY A 54 4.97 -6.80 -1.78
C GLY A 54 5.39 -8.18 -1.28
N TYR A 55 6.21 -8.21 -0.24
CA TYR A 55 6.62 -9.47 0.42
C TYR A 55 5.73 -9.88 1.61
N GLY A 56 4.61 -9.18 1.84
CA GLY A 56 3.64 -9.53 2.87
C GLY A 56 3.93 -8.96 4.27
N ARG A 57 4.61 -7.81 4.36
CA ARG A 57 4.90 -7.14 5.65
C ARG A 57 3.62 -6.88 6.44
N ILE A 58 2.66 -6.23 5.82
CA ILE A 58 1.37 -5.89 6.47
C ILE A 58 0.55 -7.16 6.73
N MET A 59 0.56 -8.13 5.80
CA MET A 59 -0.09 -9.43 6.01
C MET A 59 0.35 -10.07 7.33
N ARG A 60 1.68 -10.10 7.60
CA ARG A 60 2.25 -10.67 8.83
C ARG A 60 1.70 -9.96 10.08
N GLU A 61 1.60 -8.63 10.02
CA GLU A 61 1.15 -7.81 11.15
C GLU A 61 -0.35 -7.96 11.46
N ILE A 62 -1.19 -8.16 10.44
CA ILE A 62 -2.64 -8.25 10.63
C ILE A 62 -3.16 -9.68 10.77
N ALA A 63 -2.43 -10.69 10.28
CA ALA A 63 -2.86 -12.08 10.29
C ALA A 63 -3.31 -12.60 11.67
N PRO A 64 -2.65 -12.26 12.79
CA PRO A 64 -3.11 -12.70 14.12
C PRO A 64 -4.51 -12.21 14.50
N GLY A 65 -4.97 -11.09 13.89
CA GLY A 65 -6.25 -10.42 14.20
C GLY A 65 -7.42 -10.80 13.28
N VAL A 66 -7.22 -11.63 12.25
CA VAL A 66 -8.24 -11.95 11.24
C VAL A 66 -8.37 -13.44 10.97
N LYS A 67 -9.39 -13.83 10.20
CA LYS A 67 -9.60 -15.23 9.80
C LYS A 67 -8.57 -15.66 8.76
N SER A 68 -8.36 -14.85 7.73
CA SER A 68 -7.36 -15.12 6.68
C SER A 68 -6.94 -13.83 5.98
N VAL A 69 -5.71 -13.84 5.45
CA VAL A 69 -5.19 -12.76 4.60
C VAL A 69 -4.74 -13.34 3.28
N THR A 70 -5.27 -12.81 2.18
CA THR A 70 -4.77 -13.06 0.83
C THR A 70 -4.05 -11.80 0.34
N GLY A 71 -2.77 -11.90 0.03
CA GLY A 71 -2.00 -10.82 -0.59
C GLY A 71 -1.80 -11.09 -2.08
N ILE A 72 -1.86 -10.05 -2.90
CA ILE A 72 -1.51 -10.12 -4.31
C ILE A 72 -0.42 -9.10 -4.65
N ASP A 73 0.57 -9.53 -5.40
CA ASP A 73 1.64 -8.66 -5.93
C ASP A 73 2.01 -9.11 -7.35
N ILE A 74 2.37 -8.15 -8.21
CA ILE A 74 2.76 -8.46 -9.60
C ILE A 74 4.19 -9.01 -9.69
N SER A 75 5.03 -8.78 -8.67
CA SER A 75 6.42 -9.20 -8.65
C SER A 75 6.56 -10.64 -8.17
N GLU A 76 6.92 -11.54 -9.08
CA GLU A 76 7.24 -12.94 -8.73
C GLU A 76 8.33 -13.03 -7.66
N LYS A 77 9.31 -12.11 -7.70
CA LYS A 77 10.41 -12.07 -6.73
C LYS A 77 9.94 -11.69 -5.33
N ASN A 78 9.01 -10.70 -5.22
CA ASN A 78 8.40 -10.35 -3.95
C ASN A 78 7.61 -11.52 -3.37
N VAL A 79 6.79 -12.16 -4.19
CA VAL A 79 5.98 -13.29 -3.77
C VAL A 79 6.85 -14.49 -3.34
N ALA A 80 7.89 -14.81 -4.10
CA ALA A 80 8.81 -15.90 -3.75
C ALA A 80 9.51 -15.64 -2.40
N TYR A 81 10.02 -14.42 -2.19
CA TYR A 81 10.61 -14.00 -0.92
C TYR A 81 9.57 -14.00 0.21
N GLY A 82 8.38 -13.47 -0.06
CA GLY A 82 7.27 -13.36 0.89
C GLY A 82 6.76 -14.71 1.39
N LYS A 83 6.75 -15.75 0.56
CA LYS A 83 6.42 -17.12 0.99
C LYS A 83 7.37 -17.64 2.08
N SER A 84 8.66 -17.32 1.97
CA SER A 84 9.63 -17.64 3.01
C SER A 84 9.46 -16.77 4.25
N TYR A 85 9.17 -15.48 4.06
CA TYR A 85 8.92 -14.52 5.14
C TYR A 85 7.67 -14.87 5.95
N LEU A 86 6.62 -15.39 5.31
CA LEU A 86 5.33 -15.74 5.92
C LEU A 86 5.21 -17.23 6.30
N LYS A 87 6.29 -18.02 6.24
CA LYS A 87 6.26 -19.49 6.43
C LYS A 87 5.60 -19.97 7.72
N ASP A 88 5.65 -19.15 8.76
CA ASP A 88 5.07 -19.40 10.09
C ASP A 88 3.68 -18.77 10.30
N VAL A 89 3.15 -18.07 9.28
CA VAL A 89 1.83 -17.42 9.30
C VAL A 89 0.83 -18.32 8.55
N THR A 90 0.12 -19.17 9.29
CA THR A 90 -0.67 -20.25 8.72
C THR A 90 -1.95 -19.82 8.02
N ASN A 91 -2.45 -18.62 8.27
CA ASN A 91 -3.66 -18.04 7.69
C ASN A 91 -3.38 -16.93 6.64
N ALA A 92 -2.15 -16.89 6.09
CA ALA A 92 -1.76 -15.94 5.05
C ALA A 92 -1.39 -16.67 3.76
N GLU A 93 -1.90 -16.18 2.63
CA GLU A 93 -1.56 -16.67 1.28
C GLU A 93 -1.12 -15.49 0.40
N LEU A 94 0.07 -15.58 -0.20
CA LEU A 94 0.62 -14.56 -1.09
C LEU A 94 0.73 -15.09 -2.52
N LEU A 95 0.11 -14.39 -3.47
CA LEU A 95 -0.07 -14.81 -4.86
C LEU A 95 0.57 -13.82 -5.84
N VAL A 96 1.18 -14.36 -6.89
CA VAL A 96 1.57 -13.55 -8.06
C VAL A 96 0.32 -13.24 -8.85
N MET A 97 -0.06 -11.96 -8.89
CA MET A 97 -1.25 -11.53 -9.60
C MET A 97 -1.16 -10.05 -10.00
N ASP A 98 -1.48 -9.78 -11.26
CA ASP A 98 -1.77 -8.41 -11.69
C ASP A 98 -3.15 -8.02 -11.18
N VAL A 99 -3.22 -7.00 -10.33
CA VAL A 99 -4.48 -6.51 -9.76
C VAL A 99 -5.49 -6.08 -10.81
N HIS A 100 -5.03 -5.65 -11.98
CA HIS A 100 -5.93 -5.30 -13.10
C HIS A 100 -6.66 -6.52 -13.68
N ARG A 101 -6.20 -7.74 -13.38
CA ARG A 101 -6.86 -9.01 -13.75
C ARG A 101 -7.64 -9.64 -12.61
N LEU A 102 -7.73 -8.97 -11.45
CA LEU A 102 -8.50 -9.47 -10.31
C LEU A 102 -9.96 -9.65 -10.71
N ASP A 103 -10.46 -10.88 -10.53
CA ASP A 103 -11.85 -11.29 -10.74
C ASP A 103 -12.27 -12.21 -9.59
N MET A 104 -12.55 -11.63 -8.43
CA MET A 104 -13.00 -12.34 -7.22
C MET A 104 -14.19 -11.57 -6.65
N GLN A 105 -15.41 -12.02 -7.02
CA GLN A 105 -16.63 -11.32 -6.62
C GLN A 105 -17.01 -11.66 -5.16
N GLU A 106 -17.33 -10.62 -4.37
CA GLU A 106 -17.88 -10.72 -3.00
C GLU A 106 -17.19 -11.74 -2.09
N ARG A 107 -15.86 -11.79 -2.14
CA ARG A 107 -15.05 -12.78 -1.44
C ARG A 107 -14.48 -12.30 -0.12
N PHE A 108 -14.20 -11.00 0.01
CA PHE A 108 -13.47 -10.44 1.13
C PHE A 108 -14.36 -9.56 2.02
N ASP A 109 -14.10 -9.59 3.32
CA ASP A 109 -14.72 -8.72 4.32
C ASP A 109 -14.00 -7.38 4.42
N ALA A 110 -12.68 -7.37 4.12
CA ALA A 110 -11.88 -6.17 4.02
C ALA A 110 -10.93 -6.18 2.81
N ILE A 111 -10.69 -5.01 2.21
CA ILE A 111 -9.70 -4.79 1.15
C ILE A 111 -8.74 -3.71 1.61
N LEU A 112 -7.44 -3.94 1.47
CA LEU A 112 -6.36 -3.03 1.82
C LEU A 112 -5.55 -2.68 0.57
N CYS A 113 -5.30 -1.39 0.35
CA CYS A 113 -4.33 -0.88 -0.63
C CYS A 113 -3.59 0.28 0.03
N LEU A 114 -2.49 -0.03 0.70
CA LEU A 114 -1.84 0.82 1.67
C LEU A 114 -0.54 1.43 1.14
N GLN A 115 0.05 2.33 1.92
CA GLN A 115 1.34 2.95 1.63
C GLN A 115 1.43 3.57 0.23
N ASN A 116 0.42 4.38 -0.08
CA ASN A 116 0.31 5.01 -1.40
C ASN A 116 0.15 3.98 -2.54
N GLY A 117 -0.42 2.81 -2.24
CA GLY A 117 -0.60 1.70 -3.18
C GLY A 117 -1.35 2.08 -4.45
N LEU A 118 -2.35 2.96 -4.38
CA LEU A 118 -3.07 3.48 -5.54
C LEU A 118 -2.14 4.12 -6.59
N SER A 119 -1.06 4.77 -6.17
CA SER A 119 -0.04 5.29 -7.10
C SER A 119 0.86 4.20 -7.65
N SER A 120 1.11 3.15 -6.87
CA SER A 120 1.99 2.03 -7.25
C SER A 120 1.36 1.11 -8.29
N VAL A 121 0.05 0.89 -8.23
CA VAL A 121 -0.69 0.04 -9.18
C VAL A 121 -0.90 0.68 -10.55
N LYS A 122 -0.44 1.93 -10.74
CA LYS A 122 -0.49 2.67 -12.03
C LYS A 122 -1.87 2.66 -12.69
N ALA A 123 -2.92 2.84 -11.91
CA ALA A 123 -4.25 3.01 -12.46
C ALA A 123 -4.33 4.34 -13.23
N ASP A 124 -4.59 4.29 -14.53
CA ASP A 124 -4.80 5.49 -15.35
C ASP A 124 -6.08 6.22 -14.90
N ASP A 125 -7.05 5.47 -14.39
CA ASP A 125 -8.29 5.95 -13.77
C ASP A 125 -8.45 5.31 -12.38
N PRO A 126 -8.00 5.99 -11.30
CA PRO A 126 -8.10 5.48 -9.94
C PRO A 126 -9.54 5.26 -9.46
N GLU A 127 -10.51 6.05 -9.95
CA GLU A 127 -11.93 5.88 -9.62
C GLU A 127 -12.45 4.54 -10.16
N ALA A 128 -12.27 4.30 -11.46
CA ALA A 128 -12.67 3.04 -12.08
C ALA A 128 -11.94 1.84 -11.46
N PHE A 129 -10.67 2.02 -11.09
CA PHE A 129 -9.90 1.01 -10.40
C PHE A 129 -10.51 0.65 -9.03
N VAL A 130 -10.82 1.64 -8.19
CA VAL A 130 -11.42 1.42 -6.87
C VAL A 130 -12.79 0.76 -7.02
N ILE A 131 -13.65 1.24 -7.93
CA ILE A 131 -14.97 0.63 -8.20
C ILE A 131 -14.81 -0.85 -8.57
N LYS A 132 -13.79 -1.18 -9.39
CA LYS A 132 -13.50 -2.58 -9.72
C LYS A 132 -13.10 -3.39 -8.49
N MET A 133 -12.24 -2.87 -7.61
CA MET A 133 -11.81 -3.56 -6.40
C MET A 133 -12.98 -3.81 -5.45
N LEU A 134 -13.92 -2.86 -5.33
CA LEU A 134 -15.12 -3.01 -4.49
C LEU A 134 -16.06 -4.15 -4.92
N LYS A 135 -15.93 -4.67 -6.15
CA LYS A 135 -16.66 -5.89 -6.56
C LYS A 135 -16.20 -7.13 -5.80
N SER A 136 -14.93 -7.16 -5.37
CA SER A 136 -14.39 -8.26 -4.57
C SER A 136 -14.77 -8.16 -3.09
N LEU A 137 -15.30 -7.02 -2.65
CA LEU A 137 -15.76 -6.78 -1.29
C LEU A 137 -17.19 -7.30 -1.12
N LYS A 138 -17.45 -8.02 -0.04
CA LYS A 138 -18.79 -8.46 0.37
C LYS A 138 -19.65 -7.26 0.76
N ASN A 139 -20.96 -7.42 0.75
CA ASN A 139 -21.88 -6.46 1.36
C ASN A 139 -21.60 -6.35 2.86
N GLY A 140 -21.51 -5.13 3.38
CA GLY A 140 -21.10 -4.84 4.76
C GLY A 140 -19.59 -4.86 4.99
N GLY A 141 -18.80 -5.11 3.94
CA GLY A 141 -17.34 -5.08 4.01
C GLY A 141 -16.75 -3.66 3.94
N THR A 142 -15.46 -3.55 4.24
CA THR A 142 -14.73 -2.27 4.32
C THR A 142 -13.48 -2.27 3.45
N ALA A 143 -13.27 -1.24 2.65
CA ALA A 143 -12.04 -1.03 1.89
C ALA A 143 -11.25 0.16 2.44
N LEU A 144 -9.93 -0.02 2.64
CA LEU A 144 -9.00 0.98 3.15
C LEU A 144 -7.93 1.26 2.11
N PHE A 145 -7.81 2.52 1.71
CA PHE A 145 -6.79 3.02 0.79
C PHE A 145 -5.98 4.09 1.51
N SER A 146 -4.66 3.93 1.64
CA SER A 146 -3.83 4.94 2.29
C SER A 146 -2.91 5.67 1.32
N THR A 147 -2.61 6.91 1.68
CA THR A 147 -1.60 7.75 1.05
C THR A 147 -0.92 8.62 2.11
N TYR A 148 0.19 9.26 1.77
CA TYR A 148 0.89 10.12 2.72
C TYR A 148 0.15 11.44 2.93
N HIS A 149 0.08 11.89 4.19
CA HIS A 149 -0.38 13.22 4.54
C HIS A 149 0.67 14.27 4.14
N ALA A 150 0.23 15.48 3.73
CA ALA A 150 1.15 16.55 3.35
C ALA A 150 2.10 16.98 4.48
N LYS A 151 1.63 16.92 5.74
CA LYS A 151 2.44 17.21 6.93
C LYS A 151 3.62 16.26 7.13
N PHE A 152 3.57 15.05 6.57
CA PHE A 152 4.65 14.07 6.64
C PHE A 152 5.73 14.27 5.57
N TRP A 153 5.70 15.36 4.82
CA TRP A 153 6.61 15.60 3.70
C TRP A 153 8.08 15.51 4.10
N GLU A 154 8.49 16.19 5.17
CA GLU A 154 9.89 16.15 5.65
C GLU A 154 10.29 14.74 6.13
N GLY A 155 9.39 14.03 6.79
CA GLY A 155 9.61 12.61 7.15
C GLY A 155 9.84 11.74 5.92
N ARG A 156 9.06 11.93 4.85
CA ARG A 156 9.27 11.22 3.58
C ARG A 156 10.62 11.56 2.95
N LEU A 157 11.01 12.84 2.88
CA LEU A 157 12.30 13.23 2.34
C LEU A 157 13.45 12.63 3.14
N ALA A 158 13.37 12.65 4.47
CA ALA A 158 14.36 12.01 5.34
C ALA A 158 14.44 10.49 5.07
N TRP A 159 13.31 9.83 4.95
CA TRP A 159 13.25 8.40 4.66
C TRP A 159 13.87 8.05 3.30
N PHE A 160 13.60 8.84 2.25
CA PHE A 160 14.22 8.62 0.94
C PHE A 160 15.73 8.88 0.95
N ARG A 161 16.20 9.86 1.74
CA ARG A 161 17.67 10.09 1.94
C ARG A 161 18.32 8.91 2.66
N GLU A 162 17.66 8.34 3.68
CA GLU A 162 18.12 7.12 4.36
C GLU A 162 18.23 5.95 3.38
N GLN A 163 17.21 5.72 2.56
CA GLN A 163 17.21 4.66 1.55
C GLN A 163 18.31 4.85 0.51
N ALA A 164 18.56 6.08 0.06
CA ALA A 164 19.65 6.41 -0.84
C ALA A 164 21.02 6.14 -0.19
N ALA A 165 21.19 6.54 1.07
CA ALA A 165 22.42 6.27 1.83
C ALA A 165 22.69 4.77 2.02
N LYS A 166 21.64 3.97 2.17
CA LYS A 166 21.69 2.49 2.21
C LYS A 166 21.87 1.85 0.82
N GLY A 167 21.92 2.62 -0.27
CA GLY A 167 22.02 2.13 -1.63
C GLY A 167 20.78 1.37 -2.13
N LEU A 168 19.62 1.55 -1.48
CA LEU A 168 18.36 0.89 -1.85
C LEU A 168 17.65 1.60 -3.00
N LEU A 169 17.75 2.92 -3.05
CA LEU A 169 17.25 3.81 -4.10
C LEU A 169 18.32 4.79 -4.54
N GLY A 170 18.13 5.45 -5.67
CA GLY A 170 18.97 6.55 -6.09
C GLY A 170 18.79 7.79 -5.19
N GLU A 171 19.76 8.69 -5.25
CA GLU A 171 19.68 9.99 -4.59
C GLU A 171 18.47 10.78 -5.07
N LEU A 172 17.90 11.61 -4.20
CA LEU A 172 16.82 12.53 -4.56
C LEU A 172 17.28 13.53 -5.63
N ASP A 173 16.49 13.68 -6.67
CA ASP A 173 16.56 14.81 -7.60
C ASP A 173 15.72 15.95 -7.03
N MET A 174 16.38 16.87 -6.28
CA MET A 174 15.69 17.95 -5.56
C MET A 174 15.07 19.00 -6.47
N GLU A 175 15.50 19.10 -7.73
CA GLU A 175 14.88 20.01 -8.71
C GLU A 175 13.50 19.52 -9.14
N LYS A 176 13.32 18.18 -9.19
CA LYS A 176 12.08 17.52 -9.62
C LYS A 176 11.20 17.03 -8.45
N THR A 177 11.79 16.96 -7.24
CA THR A 177 11.08 16.50 -6.04
C THR A 177 10.35 17.66 -5.38
N LYS A 178 9.02 17.70 -5.52
CA LYS A 178 8.16 18.75 -4.96
C LYS A 178 6.70 18.37 -4.96
N GLU A 179 5.90 19.02 -4.12
CA GLU A 179 4.42 18.94 -4.13
C GLU A 179 3.85 17.53 -4.08
N GLY A 180 4.41 16.68 -3.22
CA GLY A 180 3.97 15.28 -3.06
C GLY A 180 4.57 14.31 -4.09
N VAL A 181 5.39 14.81 -5.03
CA VAL A 181 6.14 13.98 -5.99
C VAL A 181 7.59 13.84 -5.52
N ILE A 182 8.05 12.61 -5.43
CA ILE A 182 9.45 12.27 -5.19
C ILE A 182 10.04 11.70 -6.48
N VAL A 183 11.20 12.19 -6.87
CA VAL A 183 11.98 11.71 -8.00
C VAL A 183 13.40 11.42 -7.54
N CYS A 184 13.91 10.25 -7.90
CA CYS A 184 15.32 9.89 -7.68
C CYS A 184 16.09 9.89 -9.00
N LYS A 185 17.41 10.08 -8.92
CA LYS A 185 18.31 10.16 -10.07
C LYS A 185 18.42 8.86 -10.86
N ASP A 186 18.07 7.72 -10.23
CA ASP A 186 18.03 6.39 -10.84
C ASP A 186 16.72 6.09 -11.61
N GLY A 187 15.82 7.08 -11.71
CA GLY A 187 14.55 6.97 -12.42
C GLY A 187 13.35 6.59 -11.55
N PHE A 188 13.52 6.36 -10.25
CA PHE A 188 12.38 6.16 -9.34
C PHE A 188 11.50 7.40 -9.33
N ARG A 189 10.19 7.19 -9.33
CA ARG A 189 9.20 8.24 -9.17
C ARG A 189 8.01 7.75 -8.36
N ALA A 190 7.66 8.49 -7.30
CA ALA A 190 6.44 8.29 -6.53
C ALA A 190 5.60 9.57 -6.51
N THR A 191 4.29 9.42 -6.66
CA THR A 191 3.32 10.51 -6.58
C THR A 191 2.36 10.24 -5.44
N THR A 192 1.99 11.26 -4.68
CA THR A 192 1.03 11.15 -3.58
C THR A 192 -0.34 11.66 -4.03
N HIS A 193 -1.39 10.95 -3.67
CA HIS A 193 -2.75 11.45 -3.83
C HIS A 193 -3.07 12.46 -2.73
N ARG A 194 -3.54 13.65 -3.10
CA ARG A 194 -4.00 14.66 -2.14
C ARG A 194 -5.42 14.31 -1.65
N ARG A 195 -5.87 14.94 -0.57
CA ARG A 195 -7.20 14.76 0.01
C ARG A 195 -8.31 14.90 -1.03
N GLU A 196 -8.26 15.94 -1.86
CA GLU A 196 -9.26 16.22 -2.88
C GLU A 196 -9.41 15.06 -3.88
N ARG A 197 -8.27 14.40 -4.21
CA ARG A 197 -8.28 13.22 -5.10
C ARG A 197 -8.94 12.03 -4.41
N LEU A 198 -8.66 11.79 -3.13
CA LEU A 198 -9.32 10.74 -2.36
C LEU A 198 -10.83 10.99 -2.23
N GLU A 199 -11.26 12.26 -2.05
CA GLU A 199 -12.68 12.62 -2.04
C GLU A 199 -13.36 12.33 -3.37
N MET A 200 -12.70 12.62 -4.50
CA MET A 200 -13.25 12.27 -5.83
C MET A 200 -13.44 10.77 -5.97
N ILE A 201 -12.44 9.97 -5.56
CA ILE A 201 -12.50 8.50 -5.56
C ILE A 201 -13.65 8.01 -4.67
N GLY A 202 -13.77 8.54 -3.44
CA GLY A 202 -14.82 8.19 -2.50
C GLY A 202 -16.23 8.47 -3.06
N ARG A 203 -16.43 9.66 -3.66
CA ARG A 203 -17.71 10.01 -4.30
C ARG A 203 -18.04 9.09 -5.49
N ALA A 204 -17.05 8.75 -6.30
CA ALA A 204 -17.23 7.86 -7.46
C ALA A 204 -17.55 6.42 -7.06
N ALA A 205 -17.13 5.97 -5.88
CA ALA A 205 -17.36 4.62 -5.38
C ALA A 205 -18.85 4.28 -5.21
N GLY A 206 -19.71 5.28 -4.94
CA GLY A 206 -21.16 5.09 -4.80
C GLY A 206 -21.60 4.43 -3.49
N TYR A 207 -20.74 4.38 -2.50
CA TYR A 207 -20.96 3.82 -1.16
C TYR A 207 -20.68 4.87 -0.07
N GLU A 208 -20.93 4.54 1.19
CA GLU A 208 -20.51 5.38 2.32
C GLU A 208 -18.98 5.46 2.37
N TRP A 209 -18.42 6.64 2.53
CA TRP A 209 -16.98 6.83 2.64
C TRP A 209 -16.60 7.95 3.60
N GLN A 210 -15.38 7.85 4.13
CA GLN A 210 -14.81 8.86 5.01
C GLN A 210 -13.29 8.93 4.81
N ILE A 211 -12.70 10.11 5.01
CA ILE A 211 -11.25 10.30 5.06
C ILE A 211 -10.82 10.55 6.50
N PHE A 212 -9.87 9.74 6.96
CA PHE A 212 -9.24 9.87 8.26
C PHE A 212 -7.81 10.39 8.10
N GLU A 213 -7.43 11.31 8.98
CA GLU A 213 -6.04 11.71 9.16
C GLU A 213 -5.46 10.89 10.31
N VAL A 214 -4.36 10.20 10.06
CA VAL A 214 -3.71 9.33 11.04
C VAL A 214 -2.31 9.86 11.30
N ASP A 215 -2.06 10.27 12.55
CA ASP A 215 -0.74 10.65 13.06
C ASP A 215 -0.05 11.75 12.22
N ASP A 216 -0.80 12.63 11.59
CA ASP A 216 -0.26 13.62 10.64
C ASP A 216 0.67 13.03 9.54
N SER A 217 0.70 11.70 9.41
CA SER A 217 1.54 10.98 8.45
C SER A 217 0.77 10.37 7.30
N SER A 218 -0.50 9.97 7.51
CA SER A 218 -1.32 9.29 6.53
C SER A 218 -2.70 9.90 6.36
N LEU A 219 -3.23 9.78 5.14
CA LEU A 219 -4.65 9.94 4.84
C LEU A 219 -5.20 8.57 4.47
N PHE A 220 -6.27 8.15 5.11
CA PHE A 220 -7.01 6.94 4.78
C PHE A 220 -8.36 7.28 4.18
N LEU A 221 -8.61 6.80 2.97
CA LEU A 221 -9.97 6.70 2.43
C LEU A 221 -10.54 5.36 2.85
N VAL A 222 -11.58 5.39 3.67
CA VAL A 222 -12.33 4.21 4.12
C VAL A 222 -13.68 4.21 3.42
N ILE A 223 -14.00 3.10 2.73
CA ILE A 223 -15.26 2.92 1.99
C ILE A 223 -15.98 1.70 2.59
N LYS A 224 -17.27 1.85 2.91
CA LYS A 224 -18.13 0.76 3.40
C LYS A 224 -19.15 0.39 2.33
N LYS A 225 -19.08 -0.86 1.85
CA LYS A 225 -20.02 -1.41 0.86
C LYS A 225 -21.31 -1.89 1.47
#